data_b7755a809d1577ebcc4c8b2a7d46a04a
#
_entry.id   b7755a809d1577ebcc4c8b2a7d46a04a
#
_cell.length_a   1.000
_cell.length_b   1.000
_cell.length_c   1.000
_cell.angle_alpha   90.00
_cell.angle_beta   90.00
_cell.angle_gamma   90.00
#
_symmetry.space_group_name_H-M   'P 1'
#
loop_
_entity.id
_entity.type
_entity.pdbx_description
1 polymer ?
#
loop_
_entity_poly.entity_id
_entity_poly.type
_entity_poly.pdbx_seq_one_letter_code
_entity_poly.pdbx_strand_id
1 'polypeptide(L)'
;GLQILCGLAKDKSTAKMVNVLPSDTPQDAYRSVAELAMNDIPPEYKQYVDRSVAKRLVMTVPYNAKFKSNWGYVRDALKEKGLDPSKEDVTAITHALRDAMHKLFPGPIAVMKWIETEVAKAIKRGATELEWVTPSGFVVTQRFMKVKTESVNLQLMGRIKINVAVDETDTVDINHHKNATSPNLIHSLDA
;
A
#
# COMPACT_ATOMS: atom_id res chain seq x y z
N GLY A 1 4.77 -0.88 -9.52
CA GLY A 1 3.69 -1.56 -8.80
C GLY A 1 2.35 -1.49 -9.52
N LEU A 2 1.77 -0.29 -9.77
CA LEU A 2 0.50 -0.15 -10.51
C LEU A 2 0.58 -0.74 -11.91
N GLN A 3 1.68 -0.57 -12.63
CA GLN A 3 1.89 -1.11 -13.98
C GLN A 3 1.78 -2.64 -13.99
N ILE A 4 2.41 -3.32 -13.04
CA ILE A 4 2.33 -4.78 -12.89
C ILE A 4 0.91 -5.21 -12.54
N LEU A 5 0.30 -4.57 -11.56
CA LEU A 5 -1.08 -4.90 -11.15
C LEU A 5 -2.10 -4.70 -12.27
N CYS A 6 -1.98 -3.67 -13.10
CA CYS A 6 -2.88 -3.49 -14.24
C CYS A 6 -2.68 -4.57 -15.32
N GLY A 7 -1.43 -5.03 -15.51
CA GLY A 7 -1.13 -6.16 -16.37
C GLY A 7 -1.77 -7.46 -15.87
N LEU A 8 -1.62 -7.76 -14.58
CA LEU A 8 -2.25 -8.91 -13.93
C LEU A 8 -3.79 -8.84 -13.98
N ALA A 9 -4.35 -7.64 -13.78
CA ALA A 9 -5.80 -7.40 -13.87
C ALA A 9 -6.33 -7.41 -15.32
N LYS A 10 -5.46 -7.33 -16.34
CA LYS A 10 -5.82 -7.07 -17.75
C LYS A 10 -6.69 -5.82 -17.90
N ASP A 11 -6.46 -4.82 -17.04
CA ASP A 11 -7.22 -3.57 -16.99
C ASP A 11 -6.63 -2.55 -17.98
N LYS A 12 -7.22 -2.46 -19.18
CA LYS A 12 -6.79 -1.55 -20.23
C LYS A 12 -6.91 -0.07 -19.83
N SER A 13 -7.92 0.28 -19.03
CA SER A 13 -8.14 1.66 -18.58
C SER A 13 -6.97 2.10 -17.68
N THR A 14 -6.67 1.33 -16.65
CA THR A 14 -5.52 1.57 -15.79
C THR A 14 -4.20 1.53 -16.55
N ALA A 15 -4.02 0.57 -17.48
CA ALA A 15 -2.81 0.44 -18.28
C ALA A 15 -2.51 1.68 -19.12
N LYS A 16 -3.54 2.34 -19.66
CA LYS A 16 -3.39 3.62 -20.36
C LYS A 16 -2.99 4.74 -19.41
N MET A 17 -3.61 4.84 -18.24
CA MET A 17 -3.33 5.89 -17.26
C MET A 17 -1.93 5.80 -16.62
N VAL A 18 -1.34 4.62 -16.60
CA VAL A 18 0.03 4.38 -16.08
C VAL A 18 1.08 4.21 -17.16
N ASN A 19 0.75 4.60 -18.43
CA ASN A 19 1.64 4.57 -19.59
C ASN A 19 2.20 3.17 -19.93
N VAL A 20 1.43 2.12 -19.73
CA VAL A 20 1.73 0.76 -20.21
C VAL A 20 1.19 0.54 -21.62
N LEU A 21 0.07 1.18 -21.95
CA LEU A 21 -0.48 1.21 -23.30
C LEU A 21 -0.15 2.55 -23.98
N PRO A 22 0.04 2.57 -25.30
CA PRO A 22 0.26 3.80 -26.06
C PRO A 22 -0.90 4.79 -25.89
N SER A 23 -0.55 6.08 -25.79
CA SER A 23 -1.49 7.20 -25.81
C SER A 23 -0.82 8.39 -26.51
N ASP A 24 -1.61 9.30 -27.09
CA ASP A 24 -1.11 10.48 -27.82
C ASP A 24 -0.29 11.41 -26.92
N THR A 25 -0.62 11.44 -25.61
CA THR A 25 0.08 12.23 -24.60
C THR A 25 0.38 11.35 -23.39
N PRO A 26 1.55 11.53 -22.75
CA PRO A 26 1.85 10.86 -21.48
C PRO A 26 0.81 11.19 -20.41
N GLN A 27 0.32 10.16 -19.74
CA GLN A 27 -0.66 10.30 -18.68
C GLN A 27 0.05 10.47 -17.31
N ASP A 28 -0.57 11.22 -16.40
CA ASP A 28 -0.09 11.42 -15.05
C ASP A 28 -1.10 10.89 -14.03
N ALA A 29 -0.94 9.62 -13.66
CA ALA A 29 -1.79 8.95 -12.69
C ALA A 29 -1.89 9.68 -11.33
N TYR A 30 -0.81 10.33 -10.91
CA TYR A 30 -0.78 11.07 -9.64
C TYR A 30 -1.64 12.33 -9.69
N ARG A 31 -1.55 13.07 -10.81
CA ARG A 31 -2.38 14.24 -11.06
C ARG A 31 -3.85 13.86 -11.17
N SER A 32 -4.16 12.80 -11.91
CA SER A 32 -5.54 12.33 -12.05
C SER A 32 -6.19 11.95 -10.72
N VAL A 33 -5.43 11.33 -9.80
CA VAL A 33 -5.93 11.04 -8.45
C VAL A 33 -6.19 12.32 -7.67
N ALA A 34 -5.25 13.29 -7.69
CA ALA A 34 -5.43 14.57 -7.01
C ALA A 34 -6.66 15.32 -7.55
N GLU A 35 -6.82 15.42 -8.87
CA GLU A 35 -7.94 16.12 -9.52
C GLU A 35 -9.30 15.48 -9.18
N LEU A 36 -9.39 14.14 -9.22
CA LEU A 36 -10.63 13.45 -8.85
C LEU A 36 -10.97 13.63 -7.37
N ALA A 37 -9.98 13.67 -6.50
CA ALA A 37 -10.17 13.88 -5.07
C ALA A 37 -10.65 15.28 -4.70
N MET A 38 -10.46 16.29 -5.58
CA MET A 38 -10.81 17.70 -5.31
C MET A 38 -12.27 17.92 -4.91
N ASN A 39 -13.19 17.06 -5.36
CA ASN A 39 -14.60 17.20 -5.03
C ASN A 39 -14.87 16.93 -3.53
N ASP A 40 -14.07 16.07 -2.90
CA ASP A 40 -14.26 15.57 -1.54
C ASP A 40 -13.24 16.16 -0.55
N ILE A 41 -12.37 17.11 -1.01
CA ILE A 41 -11.36 17.79 -0.16
C ILE A 41 -11.96 19.06 0.44
N PRO A 42 -11.67 19.36 1.73
CA PRO A 42 -12.08 20.62 2.36
C PRO A 42 -11.61 21.82 1.53
N PRO A 43 -12.48 22.85 1.32
CA PRO A 43 -12.22 23.95 0.38
C PRO A 43 -10.88 24.68 0.60
N GLU A 44 -10.49 24.88 1.85
CA GLU A 44 -9.26 25.55 2.25
C GLU A 44 -7.98 24.82 1.82
N TYR A 45 -8.05 23.49 1.61
CA TYR A 45 -6.90 22.69 1.22
C TYR A 45 -6.83 22.40 -0.28
N LYS A 46 -7.88 22.69 -1.07
CA LYS A 46 -7.94 22.36 -2.51
C LYS A 46 -6.75 22.90 -3.30
N GLN A 47 -6.29 24.12 -3.00
CA GLN A 47 -5.15 24.73 -3.68
C GLN A 47 -3.79 24.09 -3.33
N TYR A 48 -3.71 23.33 -2.24
CA TYR A 48 -2.48 22.71 -1.76
C TYR A 48 -2.39 21.22 -2.08
N VAL A 49 -3.52 20.56 -2.32
CA VAL A 49 -3.55 19.13 -2.67
C VAL A 49 -3.34 18.97 -4.17
N ASP A 50 -2.11 18.80 -4.53
CA ASP A 50 -1.64 18.65 -5.91
C ASP A 50 -1.04 17.25 -6.15
N ARG A 51 -0.39 17.10 -7.29
CA ARG A 51 0.36 15.90 -7.67
C ARG A 51 1.36 15.45 -6.61
N SER A 52 2.03 16.40 -5.94
CA SER A 52 3.07 16.07 -4.95
C SER A 52 2.49 15.41 -3.70
N VAL A 53 1.33 15.86 -3.24
CA VAL A 53 0.61 15.28 -2.09
C VAL A 53 0.07 13.89 -2.44
N ALA A 54 -0.51 13.71 -3.63
CA ALA A 54 -1.05 12.41 -4.07
C ALA A 54 0.04 11.37 -4.35
N LYS A 55 1.22 11.79 -4.83
CA LYS A 55 2.27 10.90 -5.33
C LYS A 55 2.64 9.78 -4.36
N ARG A 56 2.97 10.13 -3.10
CA ARG A 56 3.44 9.15 -2.12
C ARG A 56 2.36 8.13 -1.77
N LEU A 57 1.10 8.56 -1.69
CA LEU A 57 -0.04 7.68 -1.48
C LEU A 57 -0.22 6.72 -2.67
N VAL A 58 -0.29 7.24 -3.89
CA VAL A 58 -0.49 6.44 -5.09
C VAL A 58 0.64 5.44 -5.31
N MET A 59 1.88 5.82 -5.00
CA MET A 59 3.04 4.93 -5.11
C MET A 59 3.02 3.79 -4.10
N THR A 60 2.47 4.00 -2.90
CA THR A 60 2.58 3.04 -1.79
C THR A 60 1.36 2.15 -1.62
N VAL A 61 0.18 2.55 -2.14
CA VAL A 61 -1.02 1.71 -2.11
C VAL A 61 -0.81 0.35 -2.78
N PRO A 62 -0.15 0.23 -3.95
CA PRO A 62 0.14 -1.06 -4.58
C PRO A 62 1.00 -1.99 -3.72
N TYR A 63 1.77 -1.42 -2.81
CA TYR A 63 2.57 -2.15 -1.81
C TYR A 63 1.84 -2.31 -0.47
N ASN A 64 0.51 -2.25 -0.51
CA ASN A 64 -0.39 -2.50 0.61
C ASN A 64 -0.26 -1.49 1.77
N ALA A 65 0.14 -0.24 1.48
CA ALA A 65 0.14 0.82 2.48
C ALA A 65 -1.26 1.01 3.07
N LYS A 66 -1.35 0.92 4.40
CA LYS A 66 -2.61 1.06 5.12
C LYS A 66 -2.95 2.54 5.34
N PHE A 67 -4.20 2.82 5.73
CA PHE A 67 -4.69 4.17 5.95
C PHE A 67 -3.76 5.02 6.82
N LYS A 68 -3.29 4.47 7.94
CA LYS A 68 -2.39 5.19 8.87
C LYS A 68 -1.10 5.68 8.21
N SER A 69 -0.50 4.87 7.33
CA SER A 69 0.70 5.26 6.58
C SER A 69 0.39 6.37 5.58
N ASN A 70 -0.72 6.23 4.83
CA ASN A 70 -1.15 7.25 3.88
C ASN A 70 -1.49 8.56 4.59
N TRP A 71 -2.14 8.51 5.75
CA TRP A 71 -2.43 9.66 6.60
C TRP A 71 -1.14 10.41 6.99
N GLY A 72 -0.10 9.67 7.41
CA GLY A 72 1.21 10.24 7.69
C GLY A 72 1.82 10.94 6.47
N TYR A 73 1.77 10.32 5.29
CA TYR A 73 2.31 10.90 4.06
C TYR A 73 1.58 12.18 3.64
N VAL A 74 0.25 12.20 3.76
CA VAL A 74 -0.56 13.40 3.46
C VAL A 74 -0.24 14.53 4.44
N ARG A 75 -0.20 14.23 5.75
CA ARG A 75 0.17 15.21 6.78
C ARG A 75 1.56 15.83 6.50
N ASP A 76 2.55 14.97 6.25
CA ASP A 76 3.93 15.43 6.06
C ASP A 76 4.06 16.28 4.78
N ALA A 77 3.38 15.87 3.69
CA ALA A 77 3.36 16.64 2.45
C ALA A 77 2.69 18.03 2.61
N LEU A 78 1.63 18.14 3.43
CA LEU A 78 1.00 19.43 3.74
C LEU A 78 1.89 20.30 4.64
N LYS A 79 2.59 19.69 5.61
CA LYS A 79 3.58 20.39 6.44
C LYS A 79 4.76 20.94 5.64
N GLU A 80 5.25 20.16 4.66
CA GLU A 80 6.29 20.63 3.72
C GLU A 80 5.86 21.88 2.92
N LYS A 81 4.54 22.07 2.75
CA LYS A 81 3.96 23.29 2.15
C LYS A 81 3.71 24.43 3.15
N GLY A 82 4.15 24.30 4.39
CA GLY A 82 3.99 25.33 5.43
C GLY A 82 2.63 25.33 6.12
N LEU A 83 1.83 24.28 5.96
CA LEU A 83 0.51 24.16 6.59
C LEU A 83 0.60 23.36 7.91
N ASP A 84 -0.31 23.66 8.83
CA ASP A 84 -0.51 22.86 10.05
C ASP A 84 -1.95 22.33 10.11
N PRO A 85 -2.27 21.29 9.30
CA PRO A 85 -3.63 20.79 9.19
C PRO A 85 -4.07 20.06 10.47
N SER A 86 -5.34 20.16 10.81
CA SER A 86 -5.96 19.39 11.88
C SER A 86 -5.93 17.87 11.56
N LYS A 87 -6.11 17.04 12.56
CA LYS A 87 -6.21 15.57 12.35
C LYS A 87 -7.42 15.21 11.49
N GLU A 88 -8.51 15.94 11.67
CA GLU A 88 -9.77 15.79 10.95
C GLU A 88 -9.59 16.10 9.47
N ASP A 89 -8.90 17.20 9.13
CA ASP A 89 -8.64 17.61 7.75
C ASP A 89 -7.72 16.61 7.05
N VAL A 90 -6.62 16.20 7.69
CA VAL A 90 -5.73 15.17 7.13
C VAL A 90 -6.49 13.86 6.89
N THR A 91 -7.41 13.51 7.79
CA THR A 91 -8.24 12.31 7.65
C THR A 91 -9.18 12.43 6.45
N ALA A 92 -9.87 13.56 6.30
CA ALA A 92 -10.76 13.82 5.18
C ALA A 92 -10.00 13.80 3.83
N ILE A 93 -8.86 14.48 3.75
CA ILE A 93 -8.01 14.50 2.54
C ILE A 93 -7.49 13.10 2.20
N THR A 94 -7.08 12.33 3.21
CA THR A 94 -6.59 10.96 3.00
C THR A 94 -7.70 10.05 2.48
N HIS A 95 -8.92 10.16 3.00
CA HIS A 95 -10.09 9.43 2.46
C HIS A 95 -10.37 9.83 1.02
N ALA A 96 -10.46 11.12 0.72
CA ALA A 96 -10.70 11.62 -0.64
C ALA A 96 -9.68 11.07 -1.65
N LEU A 97 -8.39 11.11 -1.33
CA LEU A 97 -7.33 10.56 -2.19
C LEU A 97 -7.41 9.03 -2.35
N ARG A 98 -7.72 8.30 -1.28
CA ARG A 98 -7.88 6.84 -1.36
C ARG A 98 -9.10 6.44 -2.17
N ASP A 99 -10.22 7.14 -2.00
CA ASP A 99 -11.44 6.89 -2.74
C ASP A 99 -11.26 7.20 -4.24
N ALA A 100 -10.57 8.30 -4.56
CA ALA A 100 -10.17 8.60 -5.93
C ALA A 100 -9.28 7.50 -6.53
N MET A 101 -8.33 6.98 -5.75
CA MET A 101 -7.47 5.85 -6.15
C MET A 101 -8.29 4.59 -6.47
N HIS A 102 -9.26 4.25 -5.61
CA HIS A 102 -10.14 3.10 -5.81
C HIS A 102 -11.05 3.25 -7.04
N LYS A 103 -11.52 4.47 -7.32
CA LYS A 103 -12.35 4.77 -8.49
C LYS A 103 -11.55 4.71 -9.81
N LEU A 104 -10.31 5.20 -9.80
CA LEU A 104 -9.47 5.25 -11.00
C LEU A 104 -8.76 3.92 -11.31
N PHE A 105 -8.46 3.11 -10.31
CA PHE A 105 -7.70 1.86 -10.45
C PHE A 105 -8.44 0.64 -9.90
N PRO A 106 -9.67 0.36 -10.34
CA PRO A 106 -10.47 -0.73 -9.80
C PRO A 106 -9.84 -2.12 -10.03
N GLY A 107 -9.22 -2.34 -11.20
CA GLY A 107 -8.56 -3.59 -11.54
C GLY A 107 -7.40 -3.95 -10.61
N PRO A 108 -6.38 -3.08 -10.49
CA PRO A 108 -5.30 -3.25 -9.52
C PRO A 108 -5.77 -3.50 -8.08
N ILE A 109 -6.73 -2.74 -7.60
CA ILE A 109 -7.28 -2.89 -6.24
C ILE A 109 -8.00 -4.25 -6.09
N ALA A 110 -8.75 -4.68 -7.10
CA ALA A 110 -9.41 -5.98 -7.08
C ALA A 110 -8.40 -7.13 -7.04
N VAL A 111 -7.31 -7.06 -7.82
CA VAL A 111 -6.24 -8.07 -7.80
C VAL A 111 -5.57 -8.14 -6.42
N MET A 112 -5.23 -7.01 -5.82
CA MET A 112 -4.66 -6.98 -4.47
C MET A 112 -5.58 -7.66 -3.45
N LYS A 113 -6.87 -7.33 -3.48
CA LYS A 113 -7.88 -7.92 -2.59
C LYS A 113 -8.07 -9.42 -2.82
N TRP A 114 -8.03 -9.84 -4.07
CA TRP A 114 -8.08 -11.24 -4.44
C TRP A 114 -6.87 -12.01 -3.88
N ILE A 115 -5.63 -11.49 -4.07
CA ILE A 115 -4.41 -12.08 -3.51
C ILE A 115 -4.55 -12.22 -1.98
N GLU A 116 -4.94 -11.18 -1.25
CA GLU A 116 -5.12 -11.25 0.20
C GLU A 116 -6.12 -12.34 0.62
N THR A 117 -7.19 -12.52 -0.17
CA THR A 117 -8.24 -13.50 0.09
C THR A 117 -7.74 -14.92 -0.15
N GLU A 118 -7.06 -15.18 -1.27
CA GLU A 118 -6.54 -16.50 -1.60
C GLU A 118 -5.43 -16.94 -0.64
N VAL A 119 -4.55 -16.02 -0.26
CA VAL A 119 -3.53 -16.25 0.78
C VAL A 119 -4.19 -16.67 2.10
N ALA A 120 -5.22 -15.95 2.54
CA ALA A 120 -5.93 -16.30 3.76
C ALA A 120 -6.58 -17.70 3.69
N LYS A 121 -7.14 -18.05 2.53
CA LYS A 121 -7.71 -19.40 2.29
C LYS A 121 -6.65 -20.49 2.31
N ALA A 122 -5.50 -20.26 1.64
CA ALA A 122 -4.41 -21.22 1.60
C ALA A 122 -3.88 -21.55 3.02
N ILE A 123 -3.62 -20.51 3.82
CA ILE A 123 -3.15 -20.70 5.20
C ILE A 123 -4.21 -21.40 6.07
N LYS A 124 -5.48 -21.05 5.94
CA LYS A 124 -6.57 -21.73 6.66
C LYS A 124 -6.69 -23.21 6.29
N ARG A 125 -6.26 -23.60 5.08
CA ARG A 125 -6.21 -25.01 4.62
C ARG A 125 -4.93 -25.74 5.07
N GLY A 126 -4.05 -25.09 5.82
CA GLY A 126 -2.85 -25.68 6.40
C GLY A 126 -1.54 -25.34 5.69
N ALA A 127 -1.54 -24.42 4.72
CA ALA A 127 -0.28 -23.95 4.13
C ALA A 127 0.53 -23.19 5.18
N THR A 128 1.80 -23.54 5.33
CA THR A 128 2.75 -22.87 6.23
C THR A 128 3.64 -21.86 5.50
N GLU A 129 3.71 -21.97 4.19
CA GLU A 129 4.48 -21.10 3.29
C GLU A 129 3.74 -20.95 1.97
N LEU A 130 4.12 -19.93 1.21
CA LEU A 130 3.63 -19.66 -0.14
C LEU A 130 4.83 -19.69 -1.09
N GLU A 131 4.64 -20.31 -2.24
CA GLU A 131 5.67 -20.40 -3.26
C GLU A 131 5.11 -19.96 -4.63
N TRP A 132 5.92 -19.24 -5.39
CA TRP A 132 5.61 -18.94 -6.79
C TRP A 132 6.90 -18.85 -7.61
N VAL A 133 6.76 -19.02 -8.92
CA VAL A 133 7.87 -18.92 -9.87
C VAL A 133 7.70 -17.64 -10.69
N THR A 134 8.76 -16.85 -10.79
CA THR A 134 8.76 -15.66 -11.64
C THR A 134 8.88 -16.04 -13.12
N PRO A 135 8.56 -15.14 -14.06
CA PRO A 135 8.74 -15.39 -15.49
C PRO A 135 10.20 -15.71 -15.88
N SER A 136 11.17 -15.21 -15.09
CA SER A 136 12.60 -15.53 -15.26
C SER A 136 13.00 -16.92 -14.72
N GLY A 137 12.06 -17.67 -14.12
CA GLY A 137 12.32 -18.99 -13.54
C GLY A 137 12.82 -18.97 -12.10
N PHE A 138 12.88 -17.80 -11.46
CA PHE A 138 13.30 -17.70 -10.06
C PHE A 138 12.16 -18.17 -9.14
N VAL A 139 12.47 -19.09 -8.21
CA VAL A 139 11.50 -19.57 -7.19
C VAL A 139 11.54 -18.66 -5.99
N VAL A 140 10.39 -18.10 -5.64
CA VAL A 140 10.21 -17.26 -4.45
C VAL A 140 9.42 -18.04 -3.40
N THR A 141 9.99 -18.18 -2.22
CA THR A 141 9.31 -18.80 -1.06
C THR A 141 9.09 -17.75 0.01
N GLN A 142 7.85 -17.63 0.48
CA GLN A 142 7.44 -16.73 1.54
C GLN A 142 6.93 -17.49 2.74
N ARG A 143 7.62 -17.40 3.87
CA ARG A 143 7.25 -18.03 5.14
C ARG A 143 7.30 -17.00 6.25
N PHE A 144 6.20 -16.81 6.95
CA PHE A 144 6.10 -15.92 8.10
C PHE A 144 5.40 -16.66 9.25
N MET A 145 6.14 -16.84 10.34
CA MET A 145 5.63 -17.43 11.56
C MET A 145 5.43 -16.33 12.61
N LYS A 146 4.52 -16.55 13.56
CA LYS A 146 4.38 -15.64 14.69
C LYS A 146 5.62 -15.71 15.56
N VAL A 147 6.06 -14.56 16.04
CA VAL A 147 7.22 -14.43 16.92
C VAL A 147 6.73 -14.21 18.34
N LYS A 148 7.30 -14.97 19.28
CA LYS A 148 7.12 -14.74 20.70
C LYS A 148 7.94 -13.52 21.10
N THR A 149 7.30 -12.54 21.73
CA THR A 149 7.95 -11.30 22.15
C THR A 149 7.94 -11.21 23.68
N GLU A 150 9.06 -10.81 24.27
CA GLU A 150 9.16 -10.45 25.68
C GLU A 150 9.34 -8.93 25.82
N SER A 151 8.66 -8.39 26.84
CA SER A 151 8.74 -6.96 27.11
C SER A 151 9.86 -6.69 28.12
N VAL A 152 10.87 -5.95 27.68
CA VAL A 152 11.97 -5.49 28.54
C VAL A 152 11.72 -4.03 28.92
N ASN A 153 11.72 -3.75 30.22
CA ASN A 153 11.63 -2.38 30.74
C ASN A 153 13.05 -1.85 30.96
N LEU A 154 13.43 -0.85 30.17
CA LEU A 154 14.69 -0.13 30.35
C LEU A 154 14.46 1.13 31.19
N GLN A 155 15.29 1.31 32.25
CA GLN A 155 15.29 2.53 33.09
C GLN A 155 16.46 3.45 32.70
N LEU A 156 16.50 3.87 31.43
CA LEU A 156 17.45 4.88 30.97
C LEU A 156 16.68 6.18 30.70
N MET A 157 16.90 7.22 31.49
CA MET A 157 16.27 8.54 31.34
C MET A 157 14.72 8.53 31.28
N GLY A 158 14.07 7.51 31.85
CA GLY A 158 12.63 7.28 31.83
C GLY A 158 12.29 5.81 31.64
N ARG A 159 11.01 5.45 31.82
CA ARG A 159 10.54 4.08 31.55
C ARG A 159 10.32 3.87 30.04
N ILE A 160 11.23 3.15 29.40
CA ILE A 160 11.07 2.71 28.00
C ILE A 160 10.74 1.22 28.01
N LYS A 161 9.58 0.86 27.44
CA LYS A 161 9.18 -0.54 27.25
C LYS A 161 9.52 -0.96 25.82
N ILE A 162 10.42 -1.92 25.68
CA ILE A 162 10.82 -2.49 24.38
C ILE A 162 10.32 -3.93 24.31
N ASN A 163 9.68 -4.30 23.22
CA ASN A 163 9.33 -5.69 22.93
C ASN A 163 10.44 -6.31 22.08
N VAL A 164 11.09 -7.32 22.63
CA VAL A 164 12.18 -8.04 21.96
C VAL A 164 11.63 -9.37 21.45
N ALA A 165 11.91 -9.70 20.20
CA ALA A 165 11.61 -11.01 19.64
C ALA A 165 12.55 -12.04 20.28
N VAL A 166 12.00 -13.10 20.86
CA VAL A 166 12.77 -14.12 21.59
C VAL A 166 12.85 -15.41 20.82
N ASP A 167 11.75 -15.84 20.20
CA ASP A 167 11.67 -17.12 19.51
C ASP A 167 10.56 -17.11 18.42
N GLU A 168 10.73 -17.92 17.40
CA GLU A 168 9.71 -18.18 16.40
C GLU A 168 8.76 -19.28 16.88
N THR A 169 7.46 -19.10 16.72
CA THR A 169 6.47 -20.11 17.08
C THR A 169 6.14 -21.00 15.87
N ASP A 170 5.52 -22.16 16.12
CA ASP A 170 5.01 -23.03 15.05
C ASP A 170 3.69 -22.52 14.43
N THR A 171 3.24 -21.34 14.83
CA THR A 171 1.98 -20.73 14.34
C THR A 171 2.24 -19.77 13.20
N VAL A 172 1.59 -20.00 12.05
CA VAL A 172 1.71 -19.12 10.88
C VAL A 172 1.11 -17.73 11.16
N ASP A 173 1.84 -16.68 10.79
CA ASP A 173 1.34 -15.31 10.84
C ASP A 173 0.54 -14.98 9.58
N ILE A 174 -0.75 -15.27 9.63
CA ILE A 174 -1.68 -15.03 8.52
C ILE A 174 -1.78 -13.55 8.12
N ASN A 175 -1.68 -12.64 9.10
CA ASN A 175 -1.76 -11.20 8.82
C ASN A 175 -0.51 -10.70 8.11
N HIS A 176 0.65 -11.18 8.50
CA HIS A 176 1.91 -10.87 7.82
C HIS A 176 1.89 -11.41 6.38
N HIS A 177 1.53 -12.67 6.18
CA HIS A 177 1.37 -13.25 4.84
C HIS A 177 0.43 -12.41 3.95
N LYS A 178 -0.78 -12.13 4.41
CA LYS A 178 -1.75 -11.30 3.67
C LYS A 178 -1.21 -9.94 3.26
N ASN A 179 -0.50 -9.28 4.18
CA ASN A 179 0.00 -7.93 3.93
C ASN A 179 1.23 -7.91 3.02
N ALA A 180 2.08 -8.94 3.09
CA ALA A 180 3.35 -8.99 2.37
C ALA A 180 3.26 -9.64 0.98
N THR A 181 2.28 -10.52 0.72
CA THR A 181 2.26 -11.31 -0.53
C THR A 181 2.12 -10.41 -1.76
N SER A 182 1.20 -9.45 -1.77
CA SER A 182 1.04 -8.56 -2.92
C SER A 182 2.31 -7.74 -3.21
N PRO A 183 2.93 -7.05 -2.23
CA PRO A 183 4.21 -6.38 -2.43
C PRO A 183 5.32 -7.31 -2.92
N ASN A 184 5.48 -8.48 -2.29
CA ASN A 184 6.55 -9.41 -2.62
C ASN A 184 6.38 -9.98 -4.04
N LEU A 185 5.13 -10.31 -4.42
CA LEU A 185 4.82 -10.73 -5.79
C LEU A 185 5.18 -9.64 -6.80
N ILE A 186 4.76 -8.40 -6.55
CA ILE A 186 5.07 -7.26 -7.44
C ILE A 186 6.59 -7.07 -7.58
N HIS A 187 7.32 -7.08 -6.48
CA HIS A 187 8.79 -6.93 -6.50
C HIS A 187 9.46 -8.07 -7.24
N SER A 188 9.00 -9.31 -7.05
CA SER A 188 9.58 -10.47 -7.73
C SER A 188 9.32 -10.50 -9.24
N LEU A 189 8.27 -9.79 -9.71
CA LEU A 189 7.97 -9.63 -11.13
C LEU A 189 8.72 -8.45 -11.76
N ASP A 190 9.25 -7.53 -10.95
CA ASP A 190 9.96 -6.31 -11.35
C ASP A 190 11.49 -6.55 -11.40
N ALA A 191 11.95 -7.64 -10.80
CA ALA A 191 13.36 -8.08 -10.77
C ALA A 191 13.71 -8.93 -11.98
#